data_d75c70d40eb755383ef230718f7dc66d
#
_entry.id   d75c70d40eb755383ef230718f7dc66d
#
_cell.length_a   1.000
_cell.length_b   1.000
_cell.length_c   1.000
_cell.angle_alpha   90.00
_cell.angle_beta   90.00
_cell.angle_gamma   90.00
#
_symmetry.space_group_name_H-M   'P 1'
#
loop_
_entity.id
_entity.type
_entity.pdbx_description
1 polymer ?
#
loop_
_entity_poly.entity_id
_entity_poly.type
_entity_poly.pdbx_seq_one_letter_code
_entity_poly.pdbx_strand_id
1 'polypeptide(L)'
;GEGSKTVLPAEATFKLSCRLVPGQDPAKIQQQVEEHLRKHKPKGVTIEIHNGHSGKAYHNDPHSKFGKAAQAALTTAFGRDPVLIREGGSIPIIQDMKEILDADSLMLGLALPDCQIHAPNENYSVENFEKGIEMSCELLKELSKI
;
A
#
# COMPACT_ATOMS: atom_id res chain seq x y z
N GLY A 1 15.26 23.71 12.57
CA GLY A 1 14.65 24.47 13.66
C GLY A 1 13.99 25.74 13.14
N GLU A 2 13.15 26.35 13.93
CA GLU A 2 12.49 27.61 13.58
C GLU A 2 13.50 28.76 13.43
N GLY A 3 13.24 29.69 12.52
CA GLY A 3 14.05 30.86 12.27
C GLY A 3 15.19 30.66 11.26
N SER A 4 15.79 31.80 10.85
CA SER A 4 16.93 31.82 9.93
C SER A 4 18.22 31.48 10.66
N LYS A 5 18.96 30.47 10.18
CA LYS A 5 20.27 30.09 10.69
C LYS A 5 21.35 30.31 9.63
N THR A 6 22.46 30.87 10.05
CA THR A 6 23.62 31.14 9.17
C THR A 6 24.67 30.02 9.17
N VAL A 7 24.52 29.05 10.06
CA VAL A 7 25.42 27.90 10.20
C VAL A 7 24.96 26.75 9.30
N LEU A 8 25.86 26.18 8.51
CA LEU A 8 25.60 24.95 7.76
C LEU A 8 25.42 23.78 8.75
N PRO A 9 24.40 22.96 8.58
CA PRO A 9 24.19 21.81 9.46
C PRO A 9 25.32 20.80 9.26
N ALA A 10 25.77 20.21 10.37
CA ALA A 10 26.77 19.14 10.34
C ALA A 10 26.15 17.79 9.90
N GLU A 11 24.86 17.65 10.11
CA GLU A 11 24.10 16.42 9.80
C GLU A 11 22.83 16.75 9.02
N ALA A 12 22.45 15.85 8.12
CA ALA A 12 21.18 15.89 7.42
C ALA A 12 20.62 14.46 7.39
N THR A 13 19.32 14.33 7.66
CA THR A 13 18.62 13.06 7.64
C THR A 13 17.50 13.10 6.62
N PHE A 14 17.33 12.01 5.87
CA PHE A 14 16.17 11.80 5.02
C PHE A 14 15.62 10.39 5.21
N LYS A 15 14.35 10.23 4.89
CA LYS A 15 13.67 8.94 4.88
C LYS A 15 13.29 8.57 3.45
N LEU A 16 13.55 7.33 3.08
CA LEU A 16 13.22 6.79 1.76
C LEU A 16 12.35 5.55 1.93
N SER A 17 11.30 5.46 1.14
CA SER A 17 10.53 4.23 1.01
C SER A 17 10.40 3.83 -0.46
N CYS A 18 10.47 2.53 -0.73
CA CYS A 18 10.30 1.96 -2.06
C CYS A 18 9.02 1.12 -2.07
N ARG A 19 8.11 1.41 -3.00
CA ARG A 19 6.94 0.57 -3.27
C ARG A 19 7.36 -0.53 -4.24
N LEU A 20 7.30 -1.78 -3.78
CA LEU A 20 7.71 -2.93 -4.57
C LEU A 20 6.56 -3.46 -5.43
N VAL A 21 6.93 -4.13 -6.52
CA VAL A 21 5.99 -4.86 -7.37
C VAL A 21 6.19 -6.38 -7.18
N PRO A 22 5.20 -7.21 -7.53
CA PRO A 22 5.32 -8.66 -7.45
C PRO A 22 6.57 -9.18 -8.15
N GLY A 23 7.26 -10.14 -7.52
CA GLY A 23 8.52 -10.70 -8.02
C GLY A 23 9.78 -9.96 -7.59
N GLN A 24 9.67 -8.82 -6.93
CA GLN A 24 10.82 -8.16 -6.29
C GLN A 24 11.07 -8.71 -4.89
N ASP A 25 12.33 -8.98 -4.59
CA ASP A 25 12.78 -9.36 -3.26
C ASP A 25 13.13 -8.10 -2.45
N PRO A 26 12.46 -7.85 -1.31
CA PRO A 26 12.71 -6.66 -0.50
C PRO A 26 14.16 -6.52 -0.03
N ALA A 27 14.79 -7.61 0.38
CA ALA A 27 16.19 -7.59 0.86
C ALA A 27 17.15 -7.22 -0.27
N LYS A 28 16.92 -7.76 -1.47
CA LYS A 28 17.73 -7.43 -2.64
C LYS A 28 17.58 -5.96 -3.05
N ILE A 29 16.35 -5.43 -3.06
CA ILE A 29 16.11 -4.02 -3.38
C ILE A 29 16.75 -3.11 -2.33
N GLN A 30 16.62 -3.43 -1.06
CA GLN A 30 17.25 -2.72 0.04
C GLN A 30 18.77 -2.65 -0.14
N GLN A 31 19.41 -3.78 -0.41
CA GLN A 31 20.85 -3.85 -0.69
C GLN A 31 21.25 -2.98 -1.89
N GLN A 32 20.50 -3.05 -2.98
CA GLN A 32 20.79 -2.24 -4.17
C GLN A 32 20.68 -0.74 -3.91
N VAL A 33 19.67 -0.32 -3.13
CA VAL A 33 19.52 1.08 -2.71
C VAL A 33 20.68 1.53 -1.83
N GLU A 34 21.08 0.71 -0.86
CA GLU A 34 22.24 0.98 -0.01
C GLU A 34 23.53 1.14 -0.80
N GLU A 35 23.82 0.19 -1.68
CA GLU A 35 25.00 0.23 -2.55
C GLU A 35 25.00 1.47 -3.43
N HIS A 36 23.84 1.84 -4.00
CA HIS A 36 23.70 3.04 -4.80
C HIS A 36 24.01 4.30 -3.99
N LEU A 37 23.43 4.44 -2.80
CA LEU A 37 23.66 5.59 -1.92
C LEU A 37 25.12 5.71 -1.50
N ARG A 38 25.74 4.59 -1.11
CA ARG A 38 27.16 4.58 -0.73
C ARG A 38 28.08 4.93 -1.90
N LYS A 39 27.76 4.45 -3.10
CA LYS A 39 28.54 4.75 -4.31
C LYS A 39 28.46 6.21 -4.74
N HIS A 40 27.29 6.86 -4.56
CA HIS A 40 27.06 8.20 -5.08
C HIS A 40 27.12 9.31 -4.01
N LYS A 41 27.49 8.96 -2.77
CA LYS A 41 27.66 9.97 -1.72
C LYS A 41 28.72 11.02 -2.10
N PRO A 42 28.54 12.28 -1.75
CA PRO A 42 29.55 13.32 -1.96
C PRO A 42 30.88 12.98 -1.26
N LYS A 43 31.99 13.50 -1.79
CA LYS A 43 33.29 13.40 -1.12
C LYS A 43 33.26 14.14 0.21
N GLY A 44 33.86 13.57 1.23
CA GLY A 44 33.91 14.17 2.58
C GLY A 44 32.67 13.96 3.43
N VAL A 45 31.64 13.26 2.91
CA VAL A 45 30.42 12.94 3.65
C VAL A 45 30.48 11.48 4.10
N THR A 46 30.18 11.24 5.39
CA THR A 46 29.89 9.91 5.92
C THR A 46 28.39 9.64 5.79
N ILE A 47 28.00 8.44 5.39
CA ILE A 47 26.60 8.01 5.30
C ILE A 47 26.35 6.86 6.25
N GLU A 48 25.37 7.02 7.10
CA GLU A 48 24.82 5.99 7.97
C GLU A 48 23.42 5.62 7.47
N ILE A 49 23.14 4.33 7.35
CA ILE A 49 21.88 3.84 6.79
C ILE A 49 21.23 2.92 7.81
N HIS A 50 20.02 3.27 8.21
CA HIS A 50 19.19 2.48 9.11
C HIS A 50 18.04 1.89 8.32
N ASN A 51 17.98 0.58 8.28
CA ASN A 51 16.96 -0.16 7.54
C ASN A 51 15.70 -0.31 8.40
N GLY A 52 14.56 0.02 7.82
CA GLY A 52 13.25 -0.15 8.43
C GLY A 52 12.62 -1.51 8.10
N HIS A 53 11.33 -1.62 8.40
CA HIS A 53 10.55 -2.80 8.05
C HIS A 53 10.37 -2.89 6.53
N SER A 54 10.33 -4.14 6.05
CA SER A 54 10.08 -4.43 4.63
C SER A 54 9.08 -5.57 4.52
N GLY A 55 8.38 -5.63 3.37
CA GLY A 55 7.44 -6.69 3.05
C GLY A 55 7.37 -6.91 1.55
N LYS A 56 7.00 -8.11 1.16
CA LYS A 56 6.80 -8.46 -0.24
C LYS A 56 5.52 -7.82 -0.78
N ALA A 57 5.51 -7.55 -2.09
CA ALA A 57 4.31 -7.10 -2.77
C ALA A 57 3.33 -8.26 -2.94
N TYR A 58 2.05 -7.99 -2.71
CA TYR A 58 0.96 -8.92 -2.95
C TYR A 58 0.22 -8.58 -4.24
N HIS A 59 -0.17 -9.61 -4.97
CA HIS A 59 -1.00 -9.48 -6.16
C HIS A 59 -2.09 -10.54 -6.14
N ASN A 60 -3.33 -10.13 -6.29
CA ASN A 60 -4.48 -11.02 -6.43
C ASN A 60 -4.97 -11.02 -7.88
N ASP A 61 -5.48 -12.17 -8.34
CA ASP A 61 -6.16 -12.27 -9.64
C ASP A 61 -7.61 -11.76 -9.51
N PRO A 62 -7.93 -10.60 -10.11
CA PRO A 62 -9.28 -10.05 -10.07
C PRO A 62 -10.31 -10.89 -10.85
N HIS A 63 -9.85 -11.80 -11.72
CA HIS A 63 -10.71 -12.67 -12.51
C HIS A 63 -10.95 -14.04 -11.85
N SER A 64 -10.35 -14.29 -10.69
CA SER A 64 -10.66 -15.46 -9.86
C SER A 64 -12.15 -15.46 -9.46
N LYS A 65 -12.65 -16.61 -8.98
CA LYS A 65 -14.04 -16.69 -8.49
C LYS A 65 -14.30 -15.69 -7.35
N PHE A 66 -13.35 -15.47 -6.46
CA PHE A 66 -13.44 -14.50 -5.38
C PHE A 66 -13.37 -13.05 -5.88
N GLY A 67 -12.50 -12.78 -6.86
CA GLY A 67 -12.41 -11.47 -7.51
C GLY A 67 -13.71 -11.08 -8.22
N LYS A 68 -14.34 -12.03 -8.91
CA LYS A 68 -15.65 -11.81 -9.56
C LYS A 68 -16.78 -11.58 -8.56
N ALA A 69 -16.80 -12.31 -7.45
CA ALA A 69 -17.76 -12.09 -6.36
C ALA A 69 -17.61 -10.67 -5.78
N ALA A 70 -16.38 -10.22 -5.56
CA ALA A 70 -16.11 -8.86 -5.09
C ALA A 70 -16.55 -7.79 -6.08
N GLN A 71 -16.31 -7.98 -7.38
CA GLN A 71 -16.78 -7.06 -8.42
C GLN A 71 -18.31 -6.99 -8.47
N ALA A 72 -19.00 -8.12 -8.39
CA ALA A 72 -20.47 -8.17 -8.34
C ALA A 72 -21.04 -7.41 -7.12
N ALA A 73 -20.44 -7.61 -5.95
CA ALA A 73 -20.84 -6.92 -4.72
C ALA A 73 -20.64 -5.39 -4.83
N LEU A 74 -19.49 -4.97 -5.37
CA LEU A 74 -19.22 -3.55 -5.62
C LEU A 74 -20.20 -2.94 -6.63
N THR A 75 -20.49 -3.65 -7.73
CA THR A 75 -21.46 -3.19 -8.73
C THR A 75 -22.84 -3.02 -8.12
N THR A 76 -23.27 -3.95 -7.28
CA THR A 76 -24.57 -3.87 -6.59
C THR A 76 -24.64 -2.67 -5.65
N ALA A 77 -23.62 -2.48 -4.80
CA ALA A 77 -23.62 -1.43 -3.79
C ALA A 77 -23.46 -0.02 -4.40
N PHE A 78 -22.63 0.13 -5.42
CA PHE A 78 -22.29 1.43 -6.01
C PHE A 78 -23.06 1.74 -7.30
N GLY A 79 -23.83 0.79 -7.86
CA GLY A 79 -24.62 0.96 -9.08
C GLY A 79 -23.78 1.14 -10.36
N ARG A 80 -22.50 0.80 -10.32
CA ARG A 80 -21.54 0.87 -11.44
C ARG A 80 -20.43 -0.15 -11.27
N ASP A 81 -19.87 -0.57 -12.39
CA ASP A 81 -18.77 -1.54 -12.37
C ASP A 81 -17.52 -0.94 -11.74
N PRO A 82 -16.82 -1.72 -10.90
CA PRO A 82 -15.57 -1.27 -10.30
C PRO A 82 -14.45 -1.18 -11.33
N VAL A 83 -13.55 -0.24 -11.11
CA VAL A 83 -12.31 -0.14 -11.86
C VAL A 83 -11.23 -0.95 -11.18
N LEU A 84 -10.60 -1.84 -11.94
CA LEU A 84 -9.48 -2.63 -11.46
C LEU A 84 -8.19 -1.80 -11.54
N ILE A 85 -7.59 -1.53 -10.39
CA ILE A 85 -6.35 -0.77 -10.32
C ILE A 85 -5.23 -1.62 -9.73
N ARG A 86 -4.00 -1.29 -10.07
CA ARG A 86 -2.81 -1.77 -9.37
C ARG A 86 -2.25 -0.61 -8.57
N GLU A 87 -2.22 -0.79 -7.27
CA GLU A 87 -1.71 0.22 -6.35
C GLU A 87 -0.52 -0.34 -5.58
N GLY A 88 0.52 0.47 -5.41
CA GLY A 88 1.66 0.11 -4.58
C GLY A 88 1.28 0.19 -3.11
N GLY A 89 0.38 -0.69 -2.68
CA GLY A 89 0.02 -0.84 -1.27
C GLY A 89 1.10 -1.62 -0.53
N SER A 90 1.39 -1.23 0.69
CA SER A 90 2.24 -2.02 1.58
C SER A 90 1.48 -2.32 2.85
N ILE A 91 0.76 -3.42 2.79
CA ILE A 91 0.21 -4.08 3.97
C ILE A 91 0.97 -5.41 4.07
N PRO A 92 2.14 -5.44 4.71
CA PRO A 92 3.04 -6.60 4.69
C PRO A 92 2.38 -7.90 5.11
N ILE A 93 1.48 -7.84 6.10
CA ILE A 93 0.75 -9.00 6.62
C ILE A 93 -0.07 -9.74 5.55
N ILE A 94 -0.49 -9.08 4.49
CA ILE A 94 -1.31 -9.71 3.44
C ILE A 94 -0.52 -10.79 2.70
N GLN A 95 0.74 -10.51 2.38
CA GLN A 95 1.60 -11.50 1.76
C GLN A 95 1.95 -12.64 2.72
N ASP A 96 2.15 -12.33 4.01
CA ASP A 96 2.39 -13.35 5.04
C ASP A 96 1.16 -14.27 5.21
N MET A 97 -0.05 -13.72 5.17
CA MET A 97 -1.30 -14.51 5.17
C MET A 97 -1.37 -15.44 3.96
N LYS A 98 -0.98 -14.96 2.77
CA LYS A 98 -0.92 -15.81 1.58
C LYS A 98 0.12 -16.92 1.72
N GLU A 99 1.31 -16.61 2.22
CA GLU A 99 2.40 -17.60 2.35
C GLU A 99 2.16 -18.63 3.46
N ILE A 100 1.57 -18.22 4.58
CA ILE A 100 1.40 -19.07 5.76
C ILE A 100 0.08 -19.84 5.71
N LEU A 101 -1.00 -19.20 5.30
CA LEU A 101 -2.35 -19.75 5.35
C LEU A 101 -2.87 -20.20 3.99
N ASP A 102 -2.14 -19.93 2.90
CA ASP A 102 -2.60 -20.04 1.51
C ASP A 102 -3.96 -19.34 1.27
N ALA A 103 -4.21 -18.27 2.01
CA ALA A 103 -5.44 -17.49 1.92
C ALA A 103 -5.24 -16.30 0.98
N ASP A 104 -6.13 -16.17 -0.01
CA ASP A 104 -6.18 -14.99 -0.86
C ASP A 104 -6.92 -13.84 -0.16
N SER A 105 -6.39 -12.64 -0.30
CA SER A 105 -6.98 -11.43 0.26
C SER A 105 -7.59 -10.57 -0.84
N LEU A 106 -8.83 -10.14 -0.65
CA LEU A 106 -9.50 -9.20 -1.52
C LEU A 106 -9.24 -7.78 -1.01
N MET A 107 -8.56 -6.98 -1.82
CA MET A 107 -8.24 -5.59 -1.49
C MET A 107 -9.31 -4.68 -2.11
N LEU A 108 -10.25 -4.22 -1.30
CA LEU A 108 -11.37 -3.39 -1.72
C LEU A 108 -11.20 -1.98 -1.16
N GLY A 109 -11.01 -1.00 -2.04
CA GLY A 109 -10.81 0.40 -1.67
C GLY A 109 -12.13 1.16 -1.64
N LEU A 110 -12.43 1.85 -0.54
CA LEU A 110 -13.61 2.69 -0.36
C LEU A 110 -13.26 4.16 -0.13
N ALA A 111 -12.00 4.46 0.09
CA ALA A 111 -11.53 5.83 0.29
C ALA A 111 -11.55 6.61 -1.03
N LEU A 112 -11.92 7.89 -0.94
CA LEU A 112 -11.87 8.82 -2.07
C LEU A 112 -10.49 9.51 -2.14
N PRO A 113 -10.10 10.06 -3.29
CA PRO A 113 -8.83 10.75 -3.45
C PRO A 113 -8.64 11.96 -2.51
N ASP A 114 -9.73 12.56 -2.04
CA ASP A 114 -9.76 13.71 -1.15
C ASP A 114 -9.83 13.37 0.34
N CYS A 115 -9.80 12.08 0.69
CA CYS A 115 -9.78 11.62 2.09
C CYS A 115 -8.51 12.01 2.86
N GLN A 116 -7.50 12.55 2.21
CA GLN A 116 -6.23 12.98 2.82
C GLN A 116 -5.58 11.92 3.71
N ILE A 117 -5.55 10.66 3.23
CA ILE A 117 -5.02 9.52 3.98
C ILE A 117 -3.57 9.79 4.43
N HIS A 118 -3.28 9.55 5.70
CA HIS A 118 -2.00 9.82 6.35
C HIS A 118 -1.59 11.29 6.40
N ALA A 119 -2.55 12.21 6.30
CA ALA A 119 -2.31 13.65 6.34
C ALA A 119 -3.17 14.35 7.40
N PRO A 120 -2.85 15.60 7.78
CA PRO A 120 -3.76 16.41 8.60
C PRO A 120 -5.12 16.55 7.93
N ASN A 121 -6.19 16.55 8.75
CA ASN A 121 -7.58 16.58 8.32
C ASN A 121 -8.01 15.32 7.52
N GLU A 122 -7.41 14.18 7.77
CA GLU A 122 -7.90 12.90 7.25
C GLU A 122 -9.39 12.76 7.53
N ASN A 123 -10.13 12.38 6.51
CA ASN A 123 -11.59 12.31 6.56
C ASN A 123 -12.09 11.10 5.76
N TYR A 124 -13.36 10.78 5.94
CA TYR A 124 -14.00 9.69 5.22
C TYR A 124 -15.44 10.08 4.87
N SER A 125 -15.87 9.72 3.66
CA SER A 125 -17.24 9.98 3.20
C SER A 125 -18.24 9.11 3.97
N VAL A 126 -19.26 9.73 4.57
CA VAL A 126 -20.36 9.00 5.22
C VAL A 126 -21.13 8.15 4.22
N GLU A 127 -21.36 8.66 3.01
CA GLU A 127 -21.98 7.90 1.92
C GLU A 127 -21.16 6.63 1.58
N ASN A 128 -19.85 6.76 1.44
CA ASN A 128 -18.98 5.61 1.17
C ASN A 128 -18.92 4.63 2.37
N PHE A 129 -19.09 5.12 3.59
CA PHE A 129 -19.19 4.26 4.76
C PHE A 129 -20.46 3.40 4.70
N GLU A 130 -21.61 4.00 4.40
CA GLU A 130 -22.89 3.30 4.24
C GLU A 130 -22.83 2.31 3.07
N LYS A 131 -22.29 2.73 1.93
CA LYS A 131 -22.05 1.86 0.76
C LYS A 131 -21.07 0.70 1.08
N GLY A 132 -20.09 0.93 1.93
CA GLY A 132 -19.16 -0.11 2.39
C GLY A 132 -19.85 -1.19 3.21
N ILE A 133 -20.84 -0.83 4.03
CA ILE A 133 -21.66 -1.81 4.77
C ILE A 133 -22.51 -2.62 3.79
N GLU A 134 -23.21 -1.95 2.86
CA GLU A 134 -23.99 -2.61 1.82
C GLU A 134 -23.14 -3.57 0.99
N MET A 135 -21.99 -3.11 0.50
CA MET A 135 -21.02 -3.92 -0.24
C MET A 135 -20.55 -5.15 0.56
N SER A 136 -20.30 -5.01 1.86
CA SER A 136 -19.88 -6.12 2.69
C SER A 136 -20.97 -7.20 2.82
N CYS A 137 -22.23 -6.79 2.96
CA CYS A 137 -23.35 -7.72 2.96
C CYS A 137 -23.51 -8.44 1.61
N GLU A 138 -23.42 -7.70 0.50
CA GLU A 138 -23.48 -8.28 -0.84
C GLU A 138 -22.30 -9.22 -1.12
N LEU A 139 -21.10 -8.86 -0.66
CA LEU A 139 -19.92 -9.73 -0.80
C LEU A 139 -20.14 -11.10 -0.11
N LEU A 140 -20.67 -11.10 1.10
CA LEU A 140 -20.98 -12.36 1.79
C LEU A 140 -22.02 -13.20 1.04
N LYS A 141 -23.03 -12.56 0.44
CA LYS A 141 -24.02 -13.23 -0.41
C LYS A 141 -23.37 -13.83 -1.68
N GLU A 142 -22.51 -13.07 -2.34
CA GLU A 142 -21.80 -13.57 -3.54
C GLU A 142 -20.84 -14.72 -3.20
N LEU A 143 -20.11 -14.60 -2.09
CA LEU A 143 -19.21 -15.65 -1.62
C LEU A 143 -19.95 -16.95 -1.24
N SER A 144 -21.19 -16.85 -0.75
CA SER A 144 -21.99 -18.04 -0.41
C SER A 144 -22.44 -18.86 -1.62
N LYS A 145 -22.26 -18.34 -2.85
CA LYS A 145 -22.60 -19.03 -4.10
C LYS A 145 -21.45 -19.85 -4.69
N ILE A 146 -20.26 -19.76 -4.12
CA ILE A 146 -19.02 -20.39 -4.60
C ILE A 146 -18.40 -21.32 -3.57
#